data_04fe356067ee28b44906eb7a1ee587ea
#
_entry.id   04fe356067ee28b44906eb7a1ee587ea
#
_cell.length_a   1.000
_cell.length_b   1.000
_cell.length_c   1.000
_cell.angle_alpha   90.00
_cell.angle_beta   90.00
_cell.angle_gamma   90.00
#
_symmetry.space_group_name_H-M   'P 1'
#
loop_
_entity.id
_entity.type
_entity.pdbx_description
1 polymer ?
#
loop_
_entity_poly.entity_id
_entity_poly.type
_entity_poly.pdbx_seq_one_letter_code
_entity_poly.pdbx_strand_id
1 'polypeptide(L)'
;MEIVRKILTPTALWSDFNDTLPLKESKVNEMVYDGIIYSEVYFSGRETESGRVRIYGLYARPKNLPDGRKIGGVLILPDYTETVNLDAVNFYVRQGYAVLM
;
A
#
# COMPACT_ATOMS: atom_id res chain seq x y z
N MET A 1 38.33 -13.05 -6.17
CA MET A 1 37.16 -12.21 -5.76
C MET A 1 36.41 -12.91 -4.65
N GLU A 2 36.40 -12.29 -3.52
CA GLU A 2 35.76 -12.86 -2.35
C GLU A 2 34.27 -12.49 -2.36
N ILE A 3 33.41 -13.51 -2.36
CA ILE A 3 31.97 -13.28 -2.28
C ILE A 3 31.59 -13.30 -0.81
N VAL A 4 31.34 -12.12 -0.26
CA VAL A 4 30.83 -12.00 1.09
C VAL A 4 29.34 -12.33 1.07
N ARG A 5 28.99 -13.46 1.64
CA ARG A 5 27.58 -13.79 1.88
C ARG A 5 27.10 -13.10 3.14
N LYS A 6 26.23 -12.12 2.97
CA LYS A 6 25.49 -11.56 4.09
C LYS A 6 24.42 -12.55 4.52
N ILE A 7 24.50 -13.04 5.75
CA ILE A 7 23.38 -13.74 6.36
C ILE A 7 22.37 -12.67 6.79
N LEU A 8 21.24 -12.65 6.11
CA LEU A 8 20.18 -11.70 6.42
C LEU A 8 19.31 -12.28 7.53
N THR A 9 19.52 -11.81 8.77
CA THR A 9 18.56 -12.02 9.84
C THR A 9 17.39 -11.03 9.67
N PRO A 10 16.22 -11.25 10.28
CA PRO A 10 15.15 -10.27 10.24
C PRO A 10 15.59 -8.88 10.69
N THR A 11 16.40 -8.80 11.73
CA THR A 11 16.93 -7.52 12.22
C THR A 11 17.85 -6.86 11.19
N ALA A 12 18.75 -7.62 10.58
CA ALA A 12 19.67 -7.10 9.56
C ALA A 12 18.93 -6.66 8.30
N LEU A 13 17.87 -7.39 7.90
CA LEU A 13 17.05 -7.06 6.75
C LEU A 13 16.39 -5.69 6.89
N TRP A 14 15.94 -5.35 8.10
CA TRP A 14 15.22 -4.10 8.37
C TRP A 14 16.13 -2.99 8.92
N SER A 15 17.43 -3.22 9.06
CA SER A 15 18.36 -2.23 9.62
C SER A 15 18.44 -0.95 8.79
N ASP A 16 18.28 -1.06 7.47
CA ASP A 16 18.31 0.08 6.55
C ASP A 16 16.94 0.74 6.36
N PHE A 17 15.91 0.22 7.03
CA PHE A 17 14.57 0.76 6.89
C PHE A 17 14.46 2.11 7.61
N ASN A 18 14.08 3.13 6.88
CA ASN A 18 13.86 4.46 7.42
C ASN A 18 12.37 4.79 7.37
N ASP A 19 11.70 4.68 8.50
CA ASP A 19 10.27 4.94 8.66
C ASP A 19 9.95 6.45 8.75
N THR A 20 10.99 7.30 8.80
CA THR A 20 10.80 8.76 8.82
C THR A 20 10.70 9.37 7.43
N LEU A 21 11.02 8.60 6.37
CA LEU A 21 10.91 9.09 5.00
C LEU A 21 9.45 9.35 4.62
N PRO A 22 9.14 10.53 4.06
CA PRO A 22 7.77 10.82 3.65
C PRO A 22 7.32 9.92 2.51
N LEU A 23 6.09 9.45 2.56
CA LEU A 23 5.50 8.61 1.50
C LEU A 23 5.25 9.40 0.22
N LYS A 24 5.08 10.71 0.32
CA LYS A 24 4.75 11.57 -0.83
C LYS A 24 3.61 10.98 -1.66
N GLU A 25 2.54 10.61 -0.98
CA GLU A 25 1.37 10.02 -1.61
C GLU A 25 0.76 10.97 -2.62
N SER A 26 0.39 10.41 -3.76
CA SER A 26 -0.24 11.12 -4.85
C SER A 26 -1.45 10.35 -5.33
N LYS A 27 -2.61 10.95 -5.22
CA LYS A 27 -3.84 10.38 -5.76
C LYS A 27 -3.98 10.82 -7.21
N VAL A 28 -3.94 9.84 -8.11
CA VAL A 28 -3.98 10.09 -9.55
C VAL A 28 -5.41 10.08 -10.08
N ASN A 29 -6.24 9.20 -9.54
CA ASN A 29 -7.60 9.00 -10.02
C ASN A 29 -8.49 8.57 -8.87
N GLU A 30 -9.77 8.94 -8.95
CA GLU A 30 -10.76 8.54 -7.95
C GLU A 30 -12.07 8.20 -8.63
N MET A 31 -12.68 7.11 -8.23
CA MET A 31 -13.96 6.66 -8.74
C MET A 31 -14.83 6.18 -7.59
N VAL A 32 -16.11 6.50 -7.65
CA VAL A 32 -17.10 6.02 -6.70
C VAL A 32 -18.00 5.02 -7.41
N TYR A 33 -18.11 3.83 -6.85
CA TYR A 33 -18.98 2.80 -7.36
C TYR A 33 -19.56 1.96 -6.22
N ASP A 34 -20.88 1.76 -6.22
CA ASP A 34 -21.60 0.92 -5.26
C ASP A 34 -21.27 1.23 -3.78
N GLY A 35 -21.20 2.52 -3.46
CA GLY A 35 -20.93 2.98 -2.08
C GLY A 35 -19.47 2.84 -1.64
N ILE A 36 -18.55 2.58 -2.56
CA ILE A 36 -17.13 2.45 -2.31
C ILE A 36 -16.37 3.50 -3.10
N ILE A 37 -15.43 4.18 -2.44
CA ILE A 37 -14.52 5.10 -3.10
C ILE A 37 -13.22 4.37 -3.41
N TYR A 38 -12.89 4.29 -4.70
CA TYR A 38 -11.64 3.70 -5.19
C TYR A 38 -10.68 4.81 -5.61
N SER A 39 -9.49 4.79 -5.11
CA SER A 39 -8.45 5.77 -5.46
C SER A 39 -7.20 5.05 -5.96
N GLU A 40 -6.73 5.43 -7.14
CA GLU A 40 -5.42 5.01 -7.61
C GLU A 40 -4.38 5.92 -6.97
N VAL A 41 -3.45 5.34 -6.25
CA VAL A 41 -2.45 6.08 -5.49
C VAL A 41 -1.04 5.65 -5.86
N TYR A 42 -0.13 6.60 -5.81
CA TYR A 42 1.31 6.34 -5.85
C TYR A 42 1.92 6.84 -4.56
N PHE A 43 2.88 6.11 -4.06
CA PHE A 43 3.63 6.53 -2.89
C PHE A 43 5.10 6.15 -3.04
N SER A 44 5.96 6.85 -2.31
CA SER A 44 7.40 6.63 -2.38
C SER A 44 7.80 5.49 -1.45
N GLY A 45 8.50 4.52 -2.01
CA GLY A 45 9.08 3.41 -1.28
C GLY A 45 10.54 3.64 -0.95
N ARG A 46 11.34 2.60 -1.16
CA ARG A 46 12.77 2.59 -0.85
C ARG A 46 13.52 3.65 -1.64
N GLU A 47 14.50 4.27 -1.00
CA GLU A 47 15.46 5.15 -1.64
C GLU A 47 16.53 4.35 -2.38
N THR A 48 16.84 4.74 -3.61
CA THR A 48 17.85 4.13 -4.45
C THR A 48 18.78 5.20 -5.01
N GLU A 49 19.87 4.82 -5.66
CA GLU A 49 20.80 5.76 -6.29
C GLU A 49 20.12 6.64 -7.36
N SER A 50 19.11 6.10 -8.03
CA SER A 50 18.35 6.81 -9.05
C SER A 50 17.20 7.66 -8.51
N GLY A 51 17.00 7.67 -7.19
CA GLY A 51 15.88 8.30 -6.51
C GLY A 51 15.03 7.27 -5.77
N ARG A 52 13.84 7.67 -5.36
CA ARG A 52 12.93 6.78 -4.63
C ARG A 52 12.07 5.98 -5.59
N VAL A 53 11.86 4.71 -5.25
CA VAL A 53 10.92 3.86 -5.97
C VAL A 53 9.51 4.39 -5.75
N ARG A 54 8.72 4.51 -6.83
CA ARG A 54 7.30 4.85 -6.75
C ARG A 54 6.47 3.58 -6.82
N ILE A 55 5.59 3.43 -5.88
CA ILE A 55 4.75 2.24 -5.73
C ILE A 55 3.32 2.62 -6.05
N TYR A 56 2.69 1.85 -6.95
CA TYR A 56 1.29 1.96 -7.29
C TYR A 56 0.45 1.11 -6.35
N GLY A 57 -0.69 1.65 -5.94
CA GLY A 57 -1.66 0.91 -5.15
C GLY A 57 -3.08 1.35 -5.45
N LEU A 58 -4.01 0.49 -5.13
CA LEU A 58 -5.42 0.82 -5.11
C LEU A 58 -5.87 0.97 -3.66
N TYR A 59 -6.40 2.13 -3.32
CA TYR A 59 -6.96 2.41 -2.01
C TYR A 59 -8.47 2.46 -2.12
N ALA A 60 -9.16 1.68 -1.32
CA ALA A 60 -10.61 1.62 -1.31
C ALA A 60 -11.14 1.82 0.11
N ARG A 61 -12.22 2.56 0.23
CA ARG A 61 -12.89 2.83 1.52
C ARG A 61 -14.38 2.99 1.34
N PRO A 62 -15.18 2.74 2.38
CA PRO A 62 -16.61 3.03 2.32
C PRO A 62 -16.86 4.53 2.12
N LYS A 63 -17.83 4.87 1.28
CA LYS A 63 -18.18 6.27 0.99
C LYS A 63 -18.84 6.96 2.18
N ASN A 64 -19.74 6.26 2.86
CA ASN A 64 -20.60 6.84 3.88
C ASN A 64 -20.06 6.57 5.28
N LEU A 65 -18.97 7.23 5.64
CA LEU A 65 -18.43 7.20 6.98
C LEU A 65 -18.76 8.49 7.71
N PRO A 66 -19.21 8.41 8.98
CA PRO A 66 -19.37 9.60 9.80
C PRO A 66 -18.05 10.34 9.95
N ASP A 67 -18.10 11.66 9.98
CA ASP A 67 -16.92 12.50 10.19
C ASP A 67 -16.20 12.13 11.47
N GLY A 68 -14.88 12.02 11.39
CA GLY A 68 -14.03 11.69 12.52
C GLY A 68 -14.01 10.23 12.93
N ARG A 69 -14.78 9.37 12.26
CA ARG A 69 -14.75 7.93 12.53
C ARG A 69 -13.48 7.31 11.98
N LYS A 70 -12.76 6.60 12.84
CA LYS A 70 -11.62 5.78 12.44
C LYS A 70 -12.08 4.37 12.18
N ILE A 71 -11.57 3.77 11.10
CA ILE A 71 -11.84 2.39 10.74
C ILE A 71 -10.53 1.63 10.61
N GLY A 72 -10.62 0.31 10.74
CA GLY A 72 -9.46 -0.54 10.54
C GLY A 72 -9.01 -0.54 9.08
N GLY A 73 -7.73 -0.75 8.87
CA GLY A 73 -7.12 -0.88 7.54
C GLY A 73 -6.69 -2.31 7.27
N VAL A 74 -6.82 -2.73 6.02
CA VAL A 74 -6.33 -4.02 5.54
C VAL A 74 -5.36 -3.76 4.41
N LEU A 75 -4.16 -4.29 4.53
CA LEU A 75 -3.16 -4.27 3.47
C LEU A 75 -3.14 -5.63 2.78
N ILE A 76 -3.39 -5.64 1.49
CA ILE A 76 -3.32 -6.84 0.67
C ILE A 76 -2.07 -6.75 -0.20
N LEU A 77 -1.17 -7.71 -0.05
CA LEU A 77 0.05 -7.79 -0.84
C LEU A 77 -0.15 -8.87 -1.91
N PRO A 78 -0.37 -8.47 -3.17
CA PRO A 78 -0.48 -9.45 -4.24
C PRO A 78 0.87 -10.10 -4.52
N ASP A 79 0.83 -11.32 -5.04
CA ASP A 79 2.02 -11.95 -5.60
C ASP A 79 2.51 -11.12 -6.80
N TYR A 80 3.82 -11.17 -7.10
CA TYR A 80 4.39 -10.37 -8.19
C TYR A 80 3.77 -10.65 -9.56
N THR A 81 3.11 -11.79 -9.72
CA THR A 81 2.39 -12.17 -10.95
C THR A 81 0.92 -11.75 -10.95
N GLU A 82 0.42 -11.23 -9.84
CA GLU A 82 -0.99 -10.89 -9.69
C GLU A 82 -1.24 -9.41 -9.94
N THR A 83 -2.40 -9.13 -10.53
CA THR A 83 -2.95 -7.78 -10.58
C THR A 83 -3.88 -7.55 -9.39
N VAL A 84 -4.40 -6.32 -9.27
CA VAL A 84 -5.36 -6.00 -8.21
C VAL A 84 -6.58 -6.92 -8.28
N ASN A 85 -6.90 -7.59 -7.17
CA ASN A 85 -8.08 -8.42 -7.03
C ASN A 85 -9.21 -7.61 -6.40
N LEU A 86 -10.11 -7.10 -7.25
CA LEU A 86 -11.22 -6.26 -6.80
C LEU A 86 -12.21 -7.02 -5.92
N ASP A 87 -12.37 -8.33 -6.10
CA ASP A 87 -13.29 -9.11 -5.25
C ASP A 87 -12.80 -9.15 -3.81
N ALA A 88 -11.50 -9.34 -3.60
CA ALA A 88 -10.90 -9.31 -2.27
C ALA A 88 -11.00 -7.91 -1.64
N VAL A 89 -10.71 -6.87 -2.41
CA VAL A 89 -10.84 -5.49 -1.96
C VAL A 89 -12.28 -5.19 -1.53
N ASN A 90 -13.24 -5.52 -2.36
CA ASN A 90 -14.66 -5.27 -2.08
C ASN A 90 -15.15 -6.04 -0.85
N PHE A 91 -14.70 -7.26 -0.68
CA PHE A 91 -15.05 -8.07 0.48
C PHE A 91 -14.73 -7.34 1.79
N TYR A 92 -13.49 -6.84 1.91
CA TYR A 92 -13.08 -6.15 3.13
C TYR A 92 -13.72 -4.78 3.29
N VAL A 93 -13.91 -4.04 2.21
CA VAL A 93 -14.57 -2.72 2.29
C VAL A 93 -16.01 -2.86 2.75
N ARG A 94 -16.72 -3.89 2.29
CA ARG A 94 -18.09 -4.17 2.73
C ARG A 94 -18.18 -4.58 4.19
N GLN A 95 -17.09 -5.06 4.78
CA GLN A 95 -16.99 -5.31 6.22
C GLN A 95 -16.68 -4.04 7.03
N GLY A 96 -16.48 -2.91 6.39
CA GLY A 96 -16.23 -1.64 7.06
C GLY A 96 -14.75 -1.26 7.16
N TYR A 97 -13.87 -1.93 6.41
CA TYR A 97 -12.43 -1.63 6.41
C TYR A 97 -12.04 -0.72 5.26
N ALA A 98 -10.98 0.07 5.46
CA ALA A 98 -10.23 0.64 4.36
C ALA A 98 -9.22 -0.39 3.86
N VAL A 99 -9.02 -0.48 2.54
CA VAL A 99 -8.16 -1.48 1.94
C VAL A 99 -7.13 -0.79 1.03
N LEU A 100 -5.88 -1.16 1.19
CA LEU A 100 -4.80 -0.82 0.27
C LEU A 100 -4.26 -2.11 -0.35
N MET A 101 -4.26 -2.17 -1.68
CA MET A 101 -3.71 -3.31 -2.40
C MET A 101 -2.71 -2.88 -3.48
#